data_6f13718bb0cb1df57c1689443cc91b10
#
_entry.id   6f13718bb0cb1df57c1689443cc91b10
#
_cell.length_a   1.000
_cell.length_b   1.000
_cell.length_c   1.000
_cell.angle_alpha   90.00
_cell.angle_beta   90.00
_cell.angle_gamma   90.00
#
_symmetry.space_group_name_H-M   'P 1'
#
loop_
_entity.id
_entity.type
_entity.pdbx_description
1 polymer ?
#
loop_
_entity_poly.entity_id
_entity_poly.type
_entity_poly.pdbx_seq_one_letter_code
_entity_poly.pdbx_strand_id
1 'polypeptide(L)'
;MDTVVWTVALMAAVGLVGSVLLLIVSRKLAIGEDERLTYLMSILPGVNCGACGHPGCEQYAKAMMNGAPPNACTTGGNRVAQALAAYLGVESTGVVQREAFVACQGSLDHIDPQLVFKGVPSCRVFSTLSYSSLSCPFGCLGYGDCAEACPFDAIVVENGVARIDTAACTGCGTCAKICPRGIISMVDQASSPTASVVTCKNTMAGAKTRKVCSVGCIGCGTCIEVCPTHAISKLVFQ
;
A
#
# COMPACT_ATOMS: atom_id res chain seq x y z
N MET A 1 6.30 -36.80 57.14
CA MET A 1 6.80 -35.45 56.82
C MET A 1 7.96 -35.50 55.80
N ASP A 2 8.80 -36.50 55.90
CA ASP A 2 10.01 -36.64 55.03
C ASP A 2 9.72 -36.81 53.55
N THR A 3 8.68 -37.57 53.16
CA THR A 3 8.31 -37.77 51.75
C THR A 3 7.89 -36.45 51.05
N VAL A 4 7.19 -35.57 51.74
CA VAL A 4 6.76 -34.29 51.19
C VAL A 4 7.94 -33.33 50.99
N VAL A 5 8.89 -33.33 51.94
CA VAL A 5 10.12 -32.52 51.82
C VAL A 5 10.97 -33.01 50.65
N TRP A 6 11.12 -34.30 50.50
CA TRP A 6 11.86 -34.88 49.36
C TRP A 6 11.22 -34.61 47.99
N THR A 7 9.90 -34.68 47.88
CA THR A 7 9.22 -34.35 46.61
C THR A 7 9.34 -32.88 46.25
N VAL A 8 9.20 -31.98 47.21
CA VAL A 8 9.39 -30.52 47.01
C VAL A 8 10.85 -30.21 46.59
N ALA A 9 11.81 -30.82 47.26
CA ALA A 9 13.24 -30.64 46.93
C ALA A 9 13.56 -31.17 45.51
N LEU A 10 12.99 -32.31 45.12
CA LEU A 10 13.16 -32.83 43.75
C LEU A 10 12.55 -31.93 42.68
N MET A 11 11.35 -31.43 42.89
CA MET A 11 10.71 -30.47 41.98
C MET A 11 11.48 -29.16 41.88
N ALA A 12 11.96 -28.64 42.95
CA ALA A 12 12.80 -27.44 42.95
C ALA A 12 14.11 -27.65 42.21
N ALA A 13 14.75 -28.79 42.38
CA ALA A 13 15.99 -29.13 41.67
C ALA A 13 15.77 -29.28 40.16
N VAL A 14 14.70 -29.95 39.72
CA VAL A 14 14.32 -30.08 38.31
C VAL A 14 13.99 -28.71 37.69
N GLY A 15 13.24 -27.86 38.40
CA GLY A 15 12.94 -26.47 37.97
C GLY A 15 14.20 -25.63 37.82
N LEU A 16 15.13 -25.74 38.73
CA LEU A 16 16.41 -24.99 38.73
C LEU A 16 17.31 -25.45 37.56
N VAL A 17 17.42 -26.74 37.34
CA VAL A 17 18.16 -27.32 36.19
C VAL A 17 17.54 -26.90 34.87
N GLY A 18 16.22 -26.93 34.75
CA GLY A 18 15.50 -26.50 33.56
C GLY A 18 15.71 -25.01 33.29
N SER A 19 15.64 -24.16 34.31
CA SER A 19 15.87 -22.71 34.18
C SER A 19 17.32 -22.39 33.76
N VAL A 20 18.30 -23.05 34.33
CA VAL A 20 19.71 -22.87 33.95
C VAL A 20 19.95 -23.36 32.50
N LEU A 21 19.36 -24.48 32.12
CA LEU A 21 19.46 -24.99 30.76
C LEU A 21 18.86 -24.01 29.75
N LEU A 22 17.66 -23.46 30.03
CA LEU A 22 17.03 -22.44 29.20
C LEU A 22 17.87 -21.18 29.10
N LEU A 23 18.49 -20.71 30.19
CA LEU A 23 19.39 -19.56 30.18
C LEU A 23 20.63 -19.81 29.31
N ILE A 24 21.22 -21.01 29.38
CA ILE A 24 22.38 -21.35 28.56
C ILE A 24 21.99 -21.42 27.08
N VAL A 25 20.87 -22.06 26.77
CA VAL A 25 20.34 -22.20 25.41
C VAL A 25 19.99 -20.83 24.84
N SER A 26 19.29 -19.97 25.60
CA SER A 26 18.92 -18.64 25.16
C SER A 26 20.16 -17.75 24.90
N ARG A 27 21.20 -17.85 25.73
CA ARG A 27 22.45 -17.11 25.52
C ARG A 27 23.25 -17.63 24.31
N LYS A 28 23.26 -18.94 24.05
CA LYS A 28 23.95 -19.52 22.89
C LYS A 28 23.19 -19.34 21.58
N LEU A 29 21.86 -19.30 21.65
CA LEU A 29 20.98 -19.06 20.49
C LEU A 29 20.60 -17.57 20.33
N ALA A 30 21.03 -16.69 21.24
CA ALA A 30 20.90 -15.25 21.02
C ALA A 30 21.66 -14.91 19.73
N ILE A 31 20.90 -14.72 18.64
CA ILE A 31 21.41 -14.17 17.39
C ILE A 31 21.83 -12.75 17.75
N GLY A 32 23.13 -12.47 17.75
CA GLY A 32 23.64 -11.12 17.96
C GLY A 32 22.92 -10.22 16.95
N GLU A 33 22.27 -9.18 17.44
CA GLU A 33 21.71 -8.17 16.55
C GLU A 33 22.87 -7.62 15.72
N ASP A 34 22.76 -7.76 14.40
CA ASP A 34 23.75 -7.22 13.50
C ASP A 34 23.65 -5.68 13.57
N GLU A 35 24.67 -5.02 14.14
CA GLU A 35 24.71 -3.58 14.29
C GLU A 35 24.45 -2.85 12.97
N ARG A 36 24.88 -3.44 11.86
CA ARG A 36 24.61 -2.92 10.52
C ARG A 36 23.12 -2.95 10.18
N LEU A 37 22.45 -4.06 10.52
CA LEU A 37 21.01 -4.20 10.31
C LEU A 37 20.24 -3.17 11.14
N THR A 38 20.59 -3.05 12.42
CA THR A 38 19.97 -2.10 13.35
C THR A 38 20.14 -0.66 12.85
N TYR A 39 21.33 -0.31 12.37
CA TYR A 39 21.58 1.02 11.82
C TYR A 39 20.77 1.29 10.54
N LEU A 40 20.73 0.34 9.57
CA LEU A 40 19.92 0.48 8.37
C LEU A 40 18.42 0.62 8.71
N MET A 41 17.94 -0.12 9.71
CA MET A 41 16.57 -0.03 10.19
C MET A 41 16.26 1.34 10.82
N SER A 42 17.22 1.98 11.48
CA SER A 42 17.04 3.32 12.05
C SER A 42 16.89 4.42 10.99
N ILE A 43 17.45 4.21 9.79
CA ILE A 43 17.31 5.15 8.66
C ILE A 43 15.98 4.93 7.91
N LEU A 44 15.51 3.69 7.84
CA LEU A 44 14.28 3.34 7.14
C LEU A 44 13.03 3.82 7.90
N PRO A 45 11.94 4.18 7.19
CA PRO A 45 10.73 4.74 7.83
C PRO A 45 9.94 3.74 8.68
N GLY A 46 10.26 2.44 8.67
CA GLY A 46 9.62 1.42 9.52
C GLY A 46 8.17 1.06 9.17
N VAL A 47 7.60 1.60 8.11
CA VAL A 47 6.17 1.46 7.75
C VAL A 47 5.84 0.05 7.23
N ASN A 48 6.83 -0.73 6.80
CA ASN A 48 6.66 -2.08 6.26
C ASN A 48 5.64 -2.19 5.09
N CYS A 49 5.52 -1.13 4.27
CA CYS A 49 4.51 -1.01 3.21
C CYS A 49 4.75 -1.94 2.00
N GLY A 50 5.96 -2.48 1.85
CA GLY A 50 6.32 -3.36 0.73
C GLY A 50 6.44 -2.67 -0.64
N ALA A 51 6.50 -1.33 -0.69
CA ALA A 51 6.64 -0.56 -1.93
C ALA A 51 7.99 -0.78 -2.64
N CYS A 52 9.03 -1.06 -1.86
CA CYS A 52 10.38 -1.40 -2.36
C CYS A 52 10.51 -2.81 -2.96
N GLY A 53 9.41 -3.60 -3.01
CA GLY A 53 9.43 -4.98 -3.49
C GLY A 53 9.79 -6.02 -2.42
N HIS A 54 10.09 -5.60 -1.19
CA HIS A 54 10.37 -6.47 -0.06
C HIS A 54 9.19 -6.49 0.92
N PRO A 55 8.93 -7.62 1.64
CA PRO A 55 7.77 -7.74 2.53
C PRO A 55 7.80 -6.78 3.74
N GLY A 56 8.96 -6.17 4.05
CA GLY A 56 9.10 -5.22 5.14
C GLY A 56 10.44 -4.51 5.11
N CYS A 57 10.61 -3.50 5.97
CA CYS A 57 11.84 -2.71 6.06
C CYS A 57 13.05 -3.55 6.47
N GLU A 58 12.87 -4.53 7.36
CA GLU A 58 13.95 -5.43 7.78
C GLU A 58 14.46 -6.29 6.62
N GLN A 59 13.56 -6.87 5.83
CA GLN A 59 13.93 -7.66 4.66
C GLN A 59 14.63 -6.82 3.60
N TYR A 60 14.21 -5.57 3.43
CA TYR A 60 14.91 -4.63 2.55
C TYR A 60 16.29 -4.27 3.09
N ALA A 61 16.45 -4.02 4.40
CA ALA A 61 17.73 -3.79 5.02
C ALA A 61 18.69 -4.99 4.83
N LYS A 62 18.22 -6.21 5.05
CA LYS A 62 18.98 -7.44 4.76
C LYS A 62 19.35 -7.59 3.28
N ALA A 63 18.44 -7.24 2.39
CA ALA A 63 18.72 -7.26 0.94
C ALA A 63 19.81 -6.25 0.55
N MET A 64 19.81 -5.04 1.14
CA MET A 64 20.85 -4.04 0.91
C MET A 64 22.23 -4.50 1.40
N MET A 65 22.30 -5.23 2.50
CA MET A 65 23.54 -5.86 2.96
C MET A 65 24.07 -6.91 1.95
N ASN A 66 23.21 -7.46 1.12
CA ASN A 66 23.52 -8.39 0.04
C ASN A 66 23.59 -7.73 -1.35
N GLY A 67 23.69 -6.39 -1.42
CA GLY A 67 23.89 -5.65 -2.66
C GLY A 67 22.64 -5.12 -3.36
N ALA A 68 21.45 -5.14 -2.70
CA ALA A 68 20.29 -4.47 -3.25
C ALA A 68 20.47 -2.93 -3.27
N PRO A 69 19.91 -2.22 -4.27
CA PRO A 69 20.07 -0.79 -4.40
C PRO A 69 19.39 -0.01 -3.27
N PRO A 70 19.98 1.12 -2.79
CA PRO A 70 19.44 1.90 -1.66
C PRO A 70 18.25 2.79 -2.03
N ASN A 71 17.92 2.94 -3.33
CA ASN A 71 16.92 3.85 -3.87
C ASN A 71 15.53 3.23 -4.10
N ALA A 72 15.29 2.00 -3.63
CA ALA A 72 13.99 1.34 -3.83
C ALA A 72 12.88 1.83 -2.87
N CYS A 73 13.23 2.51 -1.76
CA CYS A 73 12.26 2.98 -0.77
C CYS A 73 11.58 4.27 -1.22
N THR A 74 10.40 4.18 -1.86
CA THR A 74 9.61 5.35 -2.29
C THR A 74 9.13 6.20 -1.11
N THR A 75 8.68 5.55 -0.04
CA THR A 75 8.20 6.21 1.19
C THR A 75 9.28 7.04 1.88
N GLY A 76 10.53 6.56 1.89
CA GLY A 76 11.66 7.29 2.46
C GLY A 76 12.17 8.43 1.57
N GLY A 77 11.90 8.34 0.27
CA GLY A 77 12.32 9.32 -0.73
C GLY A 77 13.83 9.47 -0.84
N ASN A 78 14.25 10.56 -1.50
CA ASN A 78 15.67 10.81 -1.78
C ASN A 78 16.52 10.97 -0.52
N ARG A 79 15.97 11.53 0.56
CA ARG A 79 16.69 11.71 1.83
C ARG A 79 17.14 10.38 2.41
N VAL A 80 16.23 9.41 2.48
CA VAL A 80 16.54 8.06 2.99
C VAL A 80 17.49 7.33 2.05
N ALA A 81 17.28 7.40 0.73
CA ALA A 81 18.14 6.78 -0.24
C ALA A 81 19.58 7.29 -0.18
N GLN A 82 19.78 8.60 -0.01
CA GLN A 82 21.10 9.22 0.15
C GLN A 82 21.79 8.78 1.44
N ALA A 83 21.06 8.74 2.56
CA ALA A 83 21.58 8.30 3.85
C ALA A 83 22.02 6.82 3.81
N LEU A 84 21.21 5.96 3.18
CA LEU A 84 21.51 4.55 2.98
C LEU A 84 22.73 4.37 2.06
N ALA A 85 22.78 5.12 0.94
CA ALA A 85 23.89 5.08 -0.02
C ALA A 85 25.21 5.52 0.63
N ALA A 86 25.19 6.60 1.42
CA ALA A 86 26.35 7.08 2.16
C ALA A 86 26.88 6.03 3.14
N TYR A 87 26.00 5.33 3.85
CA TYR A 87 26.39 4.28 4.78
C TYR A 87 26.96 3.04 4.06
N LEU A 88 26.36 2.65 2.94
CA LEU A 88 26.79 1.50 2.15
C LEU A 88 28.01 1.78 1.25
N GLY A 89 28.41 3.04 1.11
CA GLY A 89 29.52 3.45 0.22
C GLY A 89 29.20 3.30 -1.27
N VAL A 90 27.92 3.42 -1.66
CA VAL A 90 27.45 3.31 -3.04
C VAL A 90 26.83 4.60 -3.54
N GLU A 91 26.80 4.82 -4.84
CA GLU A 91 26.10 5.98 -5.42
C GLU A 91 24.59 5.80 -5.37
N SER A 92 23.87 6.89 -5.04
CA SER A 92 22.40 6.92 -5.08
C SER A 92 21.94 7.55 -6.40
N THR A 93 21.21 6.78 -7.20
CA THR A 93 20.64 7.26 -8.49
C THR A 93 19.31 8.00 -8.31
N GLY A 94 18.92 8.32 -7.08
CA GLY A 94 17.64 8.95 -6.76
C GLY A 94 16.48 7.93 -6.68
N VAL A 95 15.39 8.36 -6.06
CA VAL A 95 14.16 7.58 -5.92
C VAL A 95 13.12 8.10 -6.88
N VAL A 96 12.51 7.21 -7.66
CA VAL A 96 11.34 7.56 -8.47
C VAL A 96 10.16 7.78 -7.54
N GLN A 97 9.78 9.04 -7.37
CA GLN A 97 8.59 9.42 -6.59
C GLN A 97 7.34 8.95 -7.34
N ARG A 98 6.43 8.33 -6.59
CA ARG A 98 5.13 7.86 -7.09
C ARG A 98 4.02 8.50 -6.31
N GLU A 99 2.88 8.69 -6.97
CA GLU A 99 1.65 9.07 -6.31
C GLU A 99 0.50 8.17 -6.75
N ALA A 100 -0.46 8.00 -5.86
CA ALA A 100 -1.67 7.25 -6.17
C ALA A 100 -2.72 8.21 -6.73
N PHE A 101 -3.53 7.72 -7.68
CA PHE A 101 -4.73 8.43 -8.12
C PHE A 101 -5.93 7.48 -8.21
N VAL A 102 -7.12 8.03 -8.05
CA VAL A 102 -8.38 7.29 -8.13
C VAL A 102 -9.00 7.48 -9.50
N ALA A 103 -9.13 6.39 -10.26
CA ALA A 103 -9.77 6.41 -11.58
C ALA A 103 -11.31 6.36 -11.46
N CYS A 104 -11.87 7.26 -10.66
CA CYS A 104 -13.32 7.48 -10.52
C CYS A 104 -13.60 8.91 -10.04
N GLN A 105 -14.52 9.60 -10.72
CA GLN A 105 -15.05 10.90 -10.34
C GLN A 105 -16.57 10.87 -10.05
N GLY A 106 -17.15 9.66 -10.15
CA GLY A 106 -18.59 9.44 -9.96
C GLY A 106 -18.97 9.44 -8.48
N SER A 107 -19.14 10.62 -7.89
CA SER A 107 -19.72 10.78 -6.55
C SER A 107 -21.22 10.44 -6.54
N LEU A 108 -21.84 10.43 -5.37
CA LEU A 108 -23.28 10.19 -5.21
C LEU A 108 -24.14 11.22 -5.94
N ASP A 109 -23.60 12.41 -6.24
CA ASP A 109 -24.28 13.42 -7.08
C ASP A 109 -24.33 13.04 -8.57
N HIS A 110 -23.48 12.11 -9.00
CA HIS A 110 -23.30 11.74 -10.39
C HIS A 110 -23.74 10.33 -10.72
N ILE A 111 -24.00 9.52 -9.70
CA ILE A 111 -24.36 8.10 -9.83
C ILE A 111 -25.49 7.79 -8.86
N ASP A 112 -26.60 7.22 -9.35
CA ASP A 112 -27.66 6.71 -8.47
C ASP A 112 -27.23 5.43 -7.78
N PRO A 113 -27.25 5.35 -6.44
CA PRO A 113 -27.04 4.10 -5.73
C PRO A 113 -28.23 3.19 -5.94
N GLN A 114 -28.02 2.02 -6.56
CA GLN A 114 -29.11 1.05 -6.81
C GLN A 114 -29.45 0.17 -5.59
N LEU A 115 -28.56 0.10 -4.61
CA LEU A 115 -28.71 -0.76 -3.45
C LEU A 115 -28.16 -0.08 -2.19
N VAL A 116 -28.95 -0.05 -1.13
CA VAL A 116 -28.50 0.32 0.20
C VAL A 116 -28.01 -0.93 0.93
N PHE A 117 -26.70 -1.08 1.06
CA PHE A 117 -26.10 -2.17 1.79
C PHE A 117 -26.14 -1.91 3.30
N LYS A 118 -26.80 -2.80 4.06
CA LYS A 118 -26.93 -2.71 5.53
C LYS A 118 -25.97 -3.66 6.27
N GLY A 119 -24.87 -4.06 5.65
CA GLY A 119 -23.84 -4.94 6.22
C GLY A 119 -22.64 -4.16 6.76
N VAL A 120 -21.53 -4.90 6.95
CA VAL A 120 -20.23 -4.31 7.35
C VAL A 120 -19.77 -3.34 6.25
N PRO A 121 -19.50 -2.06 6.58
CA PRO A 121 -19.10 -1.06 5.58
C PRO A 121 -17.65 -1.29 5.11
N SER A 122 -17.46 -2.23 4.18
CA SER A 122 -16.16 -2.58 3.58
C SER A 122 -16.32 -2.84 2.10
N CYS A 123 -15.42 -2.24 1.31
CA CYS A 123 -15.36 -2.43 -0.14
C CYS A 123 -15.13 -3.91 -0.49
N ARG A 124 -14.28 -4.59 0.27
CA ARG A 124 -13.96 -6.00 0.07
C ARG A 124 -15.18 -6.88 0.32
N VAL A 125 -15.85 -6.71 1.47
CA VAL A 125 -17.06 -7.47 1.82
C VAL A 125 -18.16 -7.23 0.80
N PHE A 126 -18.38 -5.96 0.44
CA PHE A 126 -19.39 -5.61 -0.56
C PHE A 126 -19.08 -6.23 -1.93
N SER A 127 -17.84 -6.19 -2.38
CA SER A 127 -17.46 -6.75 -3.70
C SER A 127 -17.63 -8.25 -3.80
N THR A 128 -17.60 -8.99 -2.67
CA THR A 128 -17.83 -10.44 -2.64
C THR A 128 -19.30 -10.81 -2.60
N LEU A 129 -20.13 -9.95 -2.00
CA LEU A 129 -21.57 -10.23 -1.78
C LEU A 129 -22.47 -9.69 -2.90
N SER A 130 -22.04 -8.61 -3.56
CA SER A 130 -22.88 -7.92 -4.54
C SER A 130 -22.06 -7.44 -5.72
N TYR A 131 -22.48 -7.82 -6.93
CA TYR A 131 -21.78 -7.46 -8.16
C TYR A 131 -21.84 -5.96 -8.46
N SER A 132 -22.85 -5.24 -7.99
CA SER A 132 -22.97 -3.79 -8.16
C SER A 132 -24.05 -3.20 -7.26
N SER A 133 -23.67 -2.30 -6.35
CA SER A 133 -24.62 -1.42 -5.66
C SER A 133 -24.82 -0.10 -6.39
N LEU A 134 -23.90 0.19 -7.31
CA LEU A 134 -23.89 1.40 -8.10
C LEU A 134 -24.35 1.10 -9.52
N SER A 135 -24.97 2.08 -10.17
CA SER A 135 -25.30 2.01 -11.59
C SER A 135 -24.05 1.74 -12.45
N CYS A 136 -22.87 2.22 -11.99
CA CYS A 136 -21.58 1.99 -12.63
C CYS A 136 -20.85 0.80 -11.99
N PRO A 137 -20.65 -0.32 -12.72
CA PRO A 137 -19.94 -1.48 -12.19
C PRO A 137 -18.43 -1.24 -11.99
N PHE A 138 -17.88 -0.17 -12.53
CA PHE A 138 -16.47 0.23 -12.44
C PHE A 138 -16.21 1.30 -11.39
N GLY A 139 -17.25 1.85 -10.76
CA GLY A 139 -17.16 2.97 -9.83
C GLY A 139 -16.54 2.64 -8.48
N CYS A 140 -16.13 3.67 -7.76
CA CYS A 140 -15.74 3.58 -6.35
C CYS A 140 -16.93 3.07 -5.53
N LEU A 141 -16.68 2.19 -4.56
CA LEU A 141 -17.71 1.69 -3.64
C LEU A 141 -17.92 2.61 -2.43
N GLY A 142 -16.95 3.48 -2.14
CA GLY A 142 -17.10 4.51 -1.12
C GLY A 142 -17.05 4.06 0.34
N TYR A 143 -16.72 2.79 0.63
CA TYR A 143 -16.67 2.31 2.03
C TYR A 143 -15.36 2.59 2.77
N GLY A 144 -14.30 3.04 2.09
CA GLY A 144 -13.11 3.57 2.75
C GLY A 144 -12.02 2.57 3.13
N ASP A 145 -12.05 1.30 2.68
CA ASP A 145 -10.97 0.33 2.97
C ASP A 145 -9.58 0.86 2.59
N CYS A 146 -9.49 1.68 1.52
CA CYS A 146 -8.24 2.31 1.10
C CYS A 146 -7.80 3.44 2.03
N ALA A 147 -8.72 4.16 2.64
CA ALA A 147 -8.42 5.21 3.64
C ALA A 147 -7.95 4.59 4.94
N GLU A 148 -8.66 3.57 5.44
CA GLU A 148 -8.29 2.83 6.65
C GLU A 148 -6.91 2.16 6.52
N ALA A 149 -6.58 1.66 5.33
CA ALA A 149 -5.29 1.03 5.07
C ALA A 149 -4.15 2.02 4.79
N CYS A 150 -4.41 3.33 4.73
CA CYS A 150 -3.40 4.33 4.44
C CYS A 150 -2.59 4.69 5.70
N PRO A 151 -1.30 4.34 5.80
CA PRO A 151 -0.51 4.65 7.01
C PRO A 151 -0.11 6.13 7.11
N PHE A 152 -0.52 6.96 6.14
CA PHE A 152 -0.17 8.39 6.06
C PHE A 152 -1.41 9.28 6.07
N ASP A 153 -2.60 8.73 6.33
CA ASP A 153 -3.88 9.45 6.32
C ASP A 153 -4.11 10.32 5.06
N ALA A 154 -3.49 9.91 3.94
CA ALA A 154 -3.52 10.64 2.68
C ALA A 154 -4.81 10.39 1.87
N ILE A 155 -5.78 9.65 2.39
CA ILE A 155 -7.01 9.30 1.66
C ILE A 155 -8.22 9.61 2.52
N VAL A 156 -9.15 10.35 1.96
CA VAL A 156 -10.47 10.60 2.54
C VAL A 156 -11.56 10.09 1.59
N VAL A 157 -12.70 9.69 2.13
CA VAL A 157 -13.87 9.35 1.31
C VAL A 157 -14.87 10.50 1.44
N GLU A 158 -15.12 11.18 0.32
CA GLU A 158 -16.04 12.28 0.23
C GLU A 158 -17.12 11.96 -0.79
N ASN A 159 -18.37 12.12 -0.39
CA ASN A 159 -19.53 11.91 -1.25
C ASN A 159 -19.48 10.57 -2.04
N GLY A 160 -19.09 9.50 -1.34
CA GLY A 160 -19.04 8.15 -1.91
C GLY A 160 -17.84 7.84 -2.80
N VAL A 161 -16.85 8.74 -2.90
CA VAL A 161 -15.62 8.54 -3.70
C VAL A 161 -14.38 8.81 -2.86
N ALA A 162 -13.37 7.94 -2.96
CA ALA A 162 -12.07 8.17 -2.36
C ALA A 162 -11.34 9.32 -3.06
N ARG A 163 -10.77 10.22 -2.26
CA ARG A 163 -9.91 11.33 -2.70
C ARG A 163 -8.54 11.17 -2.07
N ILE A 164 -7.50 11.43 -2.83
CA ILE A 164 -6.11 11.31 -2.38
C ILE A 164 -5.50 12.70 -2.28
N ASP A 165 -4.96 13.01 -1.10
CA ASP A 165 -4.10 14.17 -0.90
C ASP A 165 -2.70 13.83 -1.42
N THR A 166 -2.32 14.42 -2.54
CA THR A 166 -1.02 14.20 -3.18
C THR A 166 0.14 14.74 -2.35
N ALA A 167 -0.10 15.73 -1.49
CA ALA A 167 0.93 16.28 -0.61
C ALA A 167 1.29 15.31 0.55
N ALA A 168 0.31 14.57 1.04
CA ALA A 168 0.51 13.55 2.08
C ALA A 168 0.87 12.16 1.51
N CYS A 169 0.61 11.92 0.23
CA CYS A 169 0.82 10.63 -0.42
C CYS A 169 2.30 10.34 -0.64
N THR A 170 2.80 9.23 -0.08
CA THR A 170 4.19 8.78 -0.25
C THR A 170 4.40 7.77 -1.37
N GLY A 171 3.34 7.42 -2.11
CA GLY A 171 3.41 6.45 -3.20
C GLY A 171 3.62 5.00 -2.77
N CYS A 172 3.28 4.62 -1.54
CA CYS A 172 3.50 3.27 -1.02
C CYS A 172 2.67 2.17 -1.70
N GLY A 173 1.58 2.52 -2.38
CA GLY A 173 0.74 1.60 -3.15
C GLY A 173 -0.17 0.67 -2.33
N THR A 174 -0.24 0.83 -1.01
CA THR A 174 -1.10 0.00 -0.15
C THR A 174 -2.57 0.10 -0.55
N CYS A 175 -3.05 1.32 -0.83
CA CYS A 175 -4.41 1.58 -1.29
C CYS A 175 -4.75 0.91 -2.62
N ALA A 176 -3.80 0.84 -3.55
CA ALA A 176 -3.98 0.16 -4.84
C ALA A 176 -4.13 -1.36 -4.68
N LYS A 177 -3.36 -1.95 -3.75
CA LYS A 177 -3.42 -3.40 -3.45
C LYS A 177 -4.72 -3.82 -2.78
N ILE A 178 -5.28 -2.96 -1.91
CA ILE A 178 -6.49 -3.29 -1.14
C ILE A 178 -7.78 -3.03 -1.91
N CYS A 179 -7.75 -2.20 -2.95
CA CYS A 179 -8.94 -1.83 -3.70
C CYS A 179 -9.50 -3.00 -4.52
N PRO A 180 -10.68 -3.56 -4.18
CA PRO A 180 -11.22 -4.72 -4.88
C PRO A 180 -11.69 -4.39 -6.31
N ARG A 181 -11.91 -3.10 -6.62
CA ARG A 181 -12.27 -2.62 -7.96
C ARG A 181 -11.02 -2.29 -8.80
N GLY A 182 -9.84 -2.25 -8.20
CA GLY A 182 -8.58 -1.92 -8.87
C GLY A 182 -8.61 -0.54 -9.54
N ILE A 183 -9.35 0.42 -8.99
CA ILE A 183 -9.50 1.77 -9.54
C ILE A 183 -8.42 2.74 -9.05
N ILE A 184 -7.56 2.31 -8.13
CA ILE A 184 -6.44 3.11 -7.65
C ILE A 184 -5.19 2.65 -8.41
N SER A 185 -4.54 3.57 -9.07
CA SER A 185 -3.33 3.33 -9.84
C SER A 185 -2.21 4.22 -9.36
N MET A 186 -0.96 3.80 -9.63
CA MET A 186 0.24 4.55 -9.27
C MET A 186 0.80 5.23 -10.51
N VAL A 187 1.19 6.50 -10.38
CA VAL A 187 1.85 7.29 -11.44
C VAL A 187 3.21 7.71 -10.95
N ASP A 188 4.21 7.60 -11.80
CA ASP A 188 5.55 8.08 -11.52
C ASP A 188 5.61 9.60 -11.75
N GLN A 189 5.90 10.37 -10.70
CA GLN A 189 6.02 11.83 -10.77
C GLN A 189 7.20 12.30 -11.63
N ALA A 190 8.23 11.47 -11.73
CA ALA A 190 9.41 11.76 -12.57
C ALA A 190 9.08 11.89 -14.07
N SER A 191 7.95 11.31 -14.50
CA SER A 191 7.56 11.32 -15.91
C SER A 191 6.99 12.66 -16.38
N SER A 192 6.39 13.45 -15.50
CA SER A 192 6.00 14.85 -15.74
C SER A 192 5.45 15.49 -14.46
N PRO A 193 5.87 16.70 -14.07
CA PRO A 193 5.25 17.45 -12.98
C PRO A 193 3.79 17.85 -13.27
N THR A 194 3.34 17.67 -14.51
CA THR A 194 1.97 17.96 -14.99
C THR A 194 1.32 16.73 -15.62
N ALA A 195 1.57 15.53 -15.08
CA ALA A 195 0.98 14.31 -15.60
C ALA A 195 -0.56 14.40 -15.55
N SER A 196 -1.17 14.42 -16.74
CA SER A 196 -2.64 14.36 -16.87
C SER A 196 -3.07 12.90 -16.98
N VAL A 197 -3.99 12.49 -16.11
CA VAL A 197 -4.51 11.12 -16.09
C VAL A 197 -6.01 11.10 -16.36
N VAL A 198 -6.49 10.05 -17.03
CA VAL A 198 -7.93 9.84 -17.19
C VAL A 198 -8.49 9.21 -15.93
N THR A 199 -9.26 10.00 -15.16
CA THR A 199 -9.81 9.59 -13.87
C THR A 199 -11.11 8.77 -14.00
N CYS A 200 -11.16 7.84 -14.95
CA CYS A 200 -12.31 6.95 -15.14
C CYS A 200 -11.85 5.62 -15.76
N LYS A 201 -12.17 4.51 -15.10
CA LYS A 201 -11.85 3.15 -15.55
C LYS A 201 -13.02 2.45 -16.26
N ASN A 202 -14.05 3.18 -16.61
CA ASN A 202 -15.24 2.63 -17.26
C ASN A 202 -14.93 2.16 -18.69
N THR A 203 -15.38 0.95 -19.02
CA THR A 203 -15.23 0.34 -20.36
C THR A 203 -16.56 0.19 -21.11
N MET A 204 -17.67 0.70 -20.55
CA MET A 204 -18.97 0.66 -21.21
C MET A 204 -19.01 1.59 -22.42
N ALA A 205 -19.86 1.25 -23.40
CA ALA A 205 -20.15 2.13 -24.53
C ALA A 205 -20.65 3.51 -24.04
N GLY A 206 -20.23 4.59 -24.71
CA GLY A 206 -20.47 5.95 -24.27
C GLY A 206 -21.94 6.29 -24.01
N ALA A 207 -22.89 5.78 -24.85
CA ALA A 207 -24.33 5.95 -24.64
C ALA A 207 -24.83 5.31 -23.34
N LYS A 208 -24.28 4.15 -22.95
CA LYS A 208 -24.60 3.48 -21.69
C LYS A 208 -23.95 4.20 -20.50
N THR A 209 -22.72 4.66 -20.66
CA THR A 209 -22.01 5.45 -19.65
C THR A 209 -22.79 6.71 -19.26
N ARG A 210 -23.28 7.47 -20.23
CA ARG A 210 -24.04 8.71 -19.97
C ARG A 210 -25.34 8.47 -19.18
N LYS A 211 -25.92 7.26 -19.27
CA LYS A 211 -27.14 6.92 -18.50
C LYS A 211 -26.84 6.59 -17.05
N VAL A 212 -25.62 6.13 -16.73
CA VAL A 212 -25.27 5.64 -15.39
C VAL A 212 -24.35 6.57 -14.61
N CYS A 213 -23.65 7.49 -15.29
CA CYS A 213 -22.71 8.41 -14.66
C CYS A 213 -22.57 9.68 -15.52
N SER A 214 -22.92 10.85 -14.96
CA SER A 214 -22.87 12.12 -15.68
C SER A 214 -21.44 12.60 -15.99
N VAL A 215 -20.43 12.15 -15.19
CA VAL A 215 -19.01 12.49 -15.35
C VAL A 215 -18.18 11.32 -15.89
N GLY A 216 -18.83 10.22 -16.29
CA GLY A 216 -18.14 9.04 -16.79
C GLY A 216 -17.44 9.25 -18.13
N CYS A 217 -16.27 8.69 -18.30
CA CYS A 217 -15.56 8.71 -19.59
C CYS A 217 -16.34 7.92 -20.65
N ILE A 218 -16.69 8.56 -21.75
CA ILE A 218 -17.44 7.95 -22.87
C ILE A 218 -16.54 7.34 -23.94
N GLY A 219 -15.22 7.41 -23.78
CA GLY A 219 -14.25 6.87 -24.73
C GLY A 219 -14.19 7.63 -26.07
N CYS A 220 -14.50 8.92 -26.10
CA CYS A 220 -14.53 9.73 -27.32
C CYS A 220 -13.16 9.94 -28.00
N GLY A 221 -12.04 9.77 -27.24
CA GLY A 221 -10.69 9.94 -27.77
C GLY A 221 -10.16 11.37 -27.81
N THR A 222 -10.99 12.38 -27.57
CA THR A 222 -10.56 13.81 -27.63
C THR A 222 -9.32 14.09 -26.78
N CYS A 223 -9.19 13.48 -25.59
CA CYS A 223 -7.99 13.65 -24.75
C CYS A 223 -6.70 13.14 -25.41
N ILE A 224 -6.79 12.14 -26.29
CA ILE A 224 -5.65 11.61 -27.06
C ILE A 224 -5.24 12.60 -28.14
N GLU A 225 -6.23 13.17 -28.85
CA GLU A 225 -6.01 14.10 -29.96
C GLU A 225 -5.41 15.44 -29.49
N VAL A 226 -5.87 15.94 -28.32
CA VAL A 226 -5.40 17.23 -27.78
C VAL A 226 -4.17 17.13 -26.89
N CYS A 227 -3.66 15.92 -26.62
CA CYS A 227 -2.50 15.73 -25.75
C CYS A 227 -1.22 16.19 -26.46
N PRO A 228 -0.53 17.26 -26.01
CA PRO A 228 0.63 17.81 -26.72
C PRO A 228 1.84 16.87 -26.68
N THR A 229 1.92 15.99 -25.71
CA THR A 229 3.01 15.02 -25.54
C THR A 229 2.69 13.63 -26.06
N HIS A 230 1.48 13.42 -26.59
CA HIS A 230 0.97 12.10 -27.01
C HIS A 230 1.11 11.00 -25.95
N ALA A 231 1.11 11.39 -24.68
CA ALA A 231 1.28 10.48 -23.54
C ALA A 231 0.01 9.66 -23.23
N ILE A 232 -1.15 10.07 -23.76
CA ILE A 232 -2.42 9.39 -23.55
C ILE A 232 -2.64 8.42 -24.70
N SER A 233 -2.65 7.13 -24.39
CA SER A 233 -2.99 6.07 -25.33
C SER A 233 -4.39 5.53 -25.06
N LYS A 234 -5.09 5.08 -26.12
CA LYS A 234 -6.35 4.37 -25.97
C LYS A 234 -6.05 2.97 -25.45
N LEU A 235 -6.40 2.68 -24.21
CA LEU A 235 -6.44 1.31 -23.74
C LEU A 235 -7.57 0.58 -24.50
N VAL A 236 -7.19 -0.28 -25.43
CA VAL A 236 -8.11 -1.22 -26.06
C VAL A 236 -8.34 -2.32 -25.04
N PHE A 237 -9.42 -2.20 -24.27
CA PHE A 237 -9.88 -3.31 -23.44
C PHE A 237 -10.55 -4.32 -24.39
N GLN A 238 -9.88 -5.45 -24.59
CA GLN A 238 -10.48 -6.64 -25.17
C GLN A 238 -11.27 -7.40 -24.11
#